data_09ed3176e41e4927716354ab43c6d95b
#
_entry.id   09ed3176e41e4927716354ab43c6d95b
#
_cell.length_a   1.000
_cell.length_b   1.000
_cell.length_c   1.000
_cell.angle_alpha   90.00
_cell.angle_beta   90.00
_cell.angle_gamma   90.00
#
_symmetry.space_group_name_H-M   'P 1'
#
loop_
_entity.id
_entity.type
_entity.pdbx_description
1 polymer ?
#
loop_
_entity_poly.entity_id
_entity_poly.type
_entity_poly.pdbx_seq_one_letter_code
_entity_poly.pdbx_strand_id
1 'polypeptide(L)'
;MKIQRRHWMMGGVATAAAAAGVWWADRRFSPRPVADAAAASFWTSSFDSPEGRPMAMADFRGRPLLVNFWATWCPPCVEELPLLNAFYRERSAQGWQLIGLAVDRVEPVRQFLQRLPLDFPVAMTGFAGAELSRTLGNPAGGLPFTVVFDRDGSVLHRKIGQVHREDLDQWVKLV
;
A
#
# COMPACT_ATOMS: atom_id res chain seq x y z
N MET A 1 53.63 15.32 -32.90
CA MET A 1 52.66 15.63 -31.82
C MET A 1 51.21 15.32 -32.26
N LYS A 2 50.88 14.14 -32.79
CA LYS A 2 49.52 13.74 -33.23
C LYS A 2 48.94 12.53 -32.53
N ILE A 3 49.68 11.90 -31.61
CA ILE A 3 49.27 10.59 -30.97
C ILE A 3 48.47 10.77 -29.71
N GLN A 4 48.62 11.89 -28.96
CA GLN A 4 47.93 12.10 -27.69
C GLN A 4 46.43 12.41 -27.79
N ARG A 5 45.93 13.02 -28.85
CA ARG A 5 44.51 13.38 -29.02
C ARG A 5 43.61 12.14 -29.23
N ARG A 6 44.14 11.07 -29.81
CA ARG A 6 43.40 9.83 -30.13
C ARG A 6 43.10 8.99 -28.88
N HIS A 7 43.96 9.02 -27.88
CA HIS A 7 43.76 8.32 -26.62
C HIS A 7 42.71 8.95 -25.70
N TRP A 8 42.58 10.31 -25.73
CA TRP A 8 41.58 11.01 -24.97
C TRP A 8 40.14 10.80 -25.47
N MET A 9 39.97 10.70 -26.79
CA MET A 9 38.65 10.42 -27.38
C MET A 9 38.21 8.95 -27.16
N MET A 10 39.11 8.00 -27.10
CA MET A 10 38.77 6.59 -26.84
C MET A 10 38.43 6.34 -25.38
N GLY A 11 39.01 7.07 -24.41
CA GLY A 11 38.67 6.99 -22.99
C GLY A 11 37.28 7.53 -22.68
N GLY A 12 36.86 8.60 -23.34
CA GLY A 12 35.55 9.22 -23.14
C GLY A 12 34.38 8.35 -23.66
N VAL A 13 34.58 7.62 -24.76
CA VAL A 13 33.55 6.74 -25.34
C VAL A 13 33.39 5.46 -24.49
N ALA A 14 34.49 4.93 -23.93
CA ALA A 14 34.44 3.73 -23.10
C ALA A 14 33.71 3.98 -21.77
N THR A 15 33.92 5.14 -21.14
CA THR A 15 33.23 5.50 -19.89
C THR A 15 31.73 5.78 -20.11
N ALA A 16 31.34 6.43 -21.21
CA ALA A 16 29.94 6.67 -21.53
C ALA A 16 29.20 5.35 -21.83
N ALA A 17 29.83 4.40 -22.55
CA ALA A 17 29.25 3.10 -22.85
C ALA A 17 29.09 2.24 -21.58
N ALA A 18 30.06 2.29 -20.65
CA ALA A 18 29.97 1.58 -19.37
C ALA A 18 28.83 2.15 -18.48
N ALA A 19 28.72 3.48 -18.39
CA ALA A 19 27.64 4.09 -17.63
C ALA A 19 26.24 3.81 -18.22
N ALA A 20 26.10 3.83 -19.55
CA ALA A 20 24.87 3.47 -20.24
C ALA A 20 24.52 2.00 -20.05
N GLY A 21 25.52 1.11 -20.07
CA GLY A 21 25.36 -0.33 -19.84
C GLY A 21 24.92 -0.63 -18.42
N VAL A 22 25.51 0.00 -17.42
CA VAL A 22 25.10 -0.14 -16.00
C VAL A 22 23.70 0.38 -15.80
N TRP A 23 23.37 1.57 -16.32
CA TRP A 23 22.04 2.15 -16.22
C TRP A 23 20.96 1.28 -16.90
N TRP A 24 21.27 0.72 -18.09
CA TRP A 24 20.37 -0.19 -18.81
C TRP A 24 20.21 -1.53 -18.09
N ALA A 25 21.31 -2.09 -17.55
CA ALA A 25 21.30 -3.31 -16.75
C ALA A 25 20.50 -3.11 -15.46
N ASP A 26 20.70 -1.99 -14.74
CA ASP A 26 19.95 -1.65 -13.55
C ASP A 26 18.44 -1.57 -13.84
N ARG A 27 18.02 -0.87 -14.91
CA ARG A 27 16.62 -0.82 -15.33
C ARG A 27 16.04 -2.14 -15.80
N ARG A 28 16.85 -3.03 -16.39
CA ARG A 28 16.36 -4.29 -16.95
C ARG A 28 16.42 -5.45 -15.95
N PHE A 29 17.38 -5.41 -15.03
CA PHE A 29 17.63 -6.49 -14.09
C PHE A 29 17.38 -6.10 -12.63
N SER A 30 17.03 -4.85 -12.35
CA SER A 30 16.43 -4.53 -11.04
C SER A 30 15.19 -5.40 -10.90
N PRO A 31 15.12 -6.30 -9.91
CA PRO A 31 13.93 -7.09 -9.69
C PRO A 31 12.79 -6.10 -9.49
N ARG A 32 11.87 -6.00 -10.45
CA ARG A 32 10.57 -5.37 -10.16
C ARG A 32 10.00 -6.22 -9.04
N PRO A 33 9.76 -5.65 -7.87
CA PRO A 33 9.32 -6.45 -6.74
C PRO A 33 8.04 -7.18 -7.12
N VAL A 34 7.90 -8.43 -6.66
CA VAL A 34 6.62 -9.17 -6.67
C VAL A 34 5.49 -8.29 -6.11
N ALA A 35 5.85 -7.34 -5.27
CA ALA A 35 5.03 -6.24 -4.76
C ALA A 35 4.34 -5.40 -5.85
N ASP A 36 4.95 -5.17 -7.01
CA ASP A 36 4.34 -4.34 -8.07
C ASP A 36 3.20 -5.09 -8.77
N ALA A 37 3.34 -6.40 -8.99
CA ALA A 37 2.28 -7.22 -9.56
C ALA A 37 1.09 -7.37 -8.58
N ALA A 38 1.37 -7.53 -7.29
CA ALA A 38 0.35 -7.60 -6.24
C ALA A 38 -0.37 -6.25 -6.08
N ALA A 39 0.36 -5.14 -6.10
CA ALA A 39 -0.21 -3.79 -6.10
C ALA A 39 -1.09 -3.57 -7.35
N ALA A 40 -0.64 -3.98 -8.53
CA ALA A 40 -1.42 -3.88 -9.76
C ALA A 40 -2.73 -4.68 -9.66
N SER A 41 -2.69 -5.89 -9.12
CA SER A 41 -3.88 -6.72 -8.89
C SER A 41 -4.84 -6.09 -7.87
N PHE A 42 -4.33 -5.49 -6.79
CA PHE A 42 -5.14 -4.76 -5.82
C PHE A 42 -5.92 -3.63 -6.50
N TRP A 43 -5.26 -2.83 -7.34
CA TRP A 43 -5.89 -1.68 -8.00
C TRP A 43 -6.96 -2.05 -9.03
N THR A 44 -6.99 -3.29 -9.51
CA THR A 44 -8.03 -3.80 -10.41
C THR A 44 -9.18 -4.48 -9.67
N SER A 45 -9.09 -4.61 -8.34
CA SER A 45 -10.10 -5.24 -7.51
C SER A 45 -11.27 -4.30 -7.20
N SER A 46 -12.43 -4.89 -6.92
CA SER A 46 -13.60 -4.22 -6.38
C SER A 46 -14.16 -5.06 -5.23
N PHE A 47 -14.61 -4.38 -4.17
CA PHE A 47 -15.20 -5.01 -3.00
C PHE A 47 -16.49 -4.28 -2.64
N ASP A 48 -17.44 -4.99 -2.06
CA ASP A 48 -18.68 -4.35 -1.61
C ASP A 48 -18.51 -3.72 -0.23
N SER A 49 -19.18 -2.60 0.01
CA SER A 49 -19.35 -2.07 1.36
C SER A 49 -20.21 -3.03 2.21
N PRO A 50 -20.26 -2.87 3.53
CA PRO A 50 -21.18 -3.65 4.37
C PRO A 50 -22.65 -3.53 3.92
N GLU A 51 -23.05 -2.44 3.27
CA GLU A 51 -24.40 -2.21 2.72
C GLU A 51 -24.60 -2.80 1.32
N GLY A 52 -23.56 -3.42 0.73
CA GLY A 52 -23.61 -4.04 -0.60
C GLY A 52 -23.38 -3.06 -1.77
N ARG A 53 -22.78 -1.90 -1.50
CA ARG A 53 -22.41 -0.95 -2.57
C ARG A 53 -21.01 -1.27 -3.08
N PRO A 54 -20.81 -1.45 -4.40
CA PRO A 54 -19.50 -1.74 -4.95
C PRO A 54 -18.53 -0.55 -4.78
N MET A 55 -17.28 -0.85 -4.46
CA MET A 55 -16.19 0.10 -4.28
C MET A 55 -14.99 -0.40 -5.08
N ALA A 56 -14.65 0.29 -6.17
CA ALA A 56 -13.49 -0.02 -6.97
C ALA A 56 -12.23 0.54 -6.29
N MET A 57 -11.20 -0.28 -6.13
CA MET A 57 -9.94 0.19 -5.54
C MET A 57 -9.26 1.23 -6.43
N ALA A 58 -9.51 1.19 -7.74
CA ALA A 58 -9.04 2.21 -8.68
C ALA A 58 -9.47 3.63 -8.31
N ASP A 59 -10.63 3.82 -7.66
CA ASP A 59 -11.16 5.14 -7.28
C ASP A 59 -10.30 5.82 -6.18
N PHE A 60 -9.48 5.04 -5.50
CA PHE A 60 -8.56 5.53 -4.46
C PHE A 60 -7.17 5.93 -5.02
N ARG A 61 -6.91 5.77 -6.33
CA ARG A 61 -5.62 6.17 -6.92
C ARG A 61 -5.44 7.69 -6.97
N GLY A 62 -4.18 8.12 -7.15
CA GLY A 62 -3.82 9.53 -7.28
C GLY A 62 -3.61 10.26 -5.96
N ARG A 63 -3.86 9.60 -4.85
CA ARG A 63 -3.64 10.11 -3.49
C ARG A 63 -3.03 9.01 -2.61
N PRO A 64 -2.27 9.37 -1.56
CA PRO A 64 -1.78 8.39 -0.61
C PRO A 64 -2.93 7.61 0.02
N LEU A 65 -2.82 6.29 0.06
CA LEU A 65 -3.85 5.41 0.58
C LEU A 65 -3.28 4.48 1.66
N LEU A 66 -3.92 4.48 2.83
CA LEU A 66 -3.72 3.49 3.86
C LEU A 66 -4.81 2.42 3.73
N VAL A 67 -4.41 1.17 3.54
CA VAL A 67 -5.30 0.01 3.49
C VAL A 67 -5.06 -0.82 4.74
N ASN A 68 -6.07 -0.95 5.59
CA ASN A 68 -6.00 -1.72 6.83
C ASN A 68 -6.87 -2.98 6.74
N PHE A 69 -6.26 -4.15 6.90
CA PHE A 69 -6.95 -5.44 6.98
C PHE A 69 -7.28 -5.75 8.43
N TRP A 70 -8.56 -5.93 8.72
CA TRP A 70 -9.06 -6.09 10.07
C TRP A 70 -10.24 -7.06 10.18
N ALA A 71 -10.63 -7.42 11.40
CA ALA A 71 -11.82 -8.22 11.65
C ALA A 71 -12.42 -7.88 13.03
N THR A 72 -13.72 -8.14 13.21
CA THR A 72 -14.42 -7.90 14.48
C THR A 72 -13.98 -8.85 15.61
N TRP A 73 -13.49 -10.02 15.24
CA TRP A 73 -12.98 -11.04 16.15
C TRP A 73 -11.49 -10.90 16.48
N CYS A 74 -10.82 -9.86 15.98
CA CYS A 74 -9.39 -9.60 16.16
C CYS A 74 -9.21 -8.46 17.18
N PRO A 75 -8.86 -8.71 18.46
CA PRO A 75 -8.78 -7.68 19.48
C PRO A 75 -7.82 -6.54 19.12
N PRO A 76 -6.54 -6.77 18.69
CA PRO A 76 -5.65 -5.67 18.34
C PRO A 76 -6.13 -4.87 17.13
N CYS A 77 -6.91 -5.49 16.20
CA CYS A 77 -7.54 -4.75 15.11
C CYS A 77 -8.54 -3.73 15.64
N VAL A 78 -9.43 -4.18 16.54
CA VAL A 78 -10.47 -3.32 17.14
C VAL A 78 -9.86 -2.17 17.94
N GLU A 79 -8.77 -2.43 18.63
CA GLU A 79 -8.06 -1.43 19.44
C GLU A 79 -7.42 -0.31 18.60
N GLU A 80 -6.97 -0.61 17.36
CA GLU A 80 -6.34 0.42 16.50
C GLU A 80 -7.35 1.25 15.70
N LEU A 81 -8.59 0.77 15.47
CA LEU A 81 -9.59 1.47 14.66
C LEU A 81 -9.89 2.90 15.10
N PRO A 82 -10.01 3.22 16.40
CA PRO A 82 -10.19 4.61 16.85
C PRO A 82 -9.01 5.53 16.46
N LEU A 83 -7.79 5.02 16.54
CA LEU A 83 -6.59 5.76 16.13
C LEU A 83 -6.59 6.00 14.62
N LEU A 84 -6.90 4.98 13.82
CA LEU A 84 -7.02 5.10 12.37
C LEU A 84 -8.13 6.07 11.97
N ASN A 85 -9.25 6.06 12.69
CA ASN A 85 -10.35 6.98 12.45
C ASN A 85 -9.97 8.43 12.77
N ALA A 86 -9.24 8.67 13.85
CA ALA A 86 -8.70 9.99 14.18
C ALA A 86 -7.71 10.46 13.09
N PHE A 87 -6.80 9.59 12.65
CA PHE A 87 -5.87 9.89 11.55
C PHE A 87 -6.62 10.28 10.27
N TYR A 88 -7.66 9.54 9.89
CA TYR A 88 -8.45 9.86 8.71
C TYR A 88 -9.10 11.24 8.81
N ARG A 89 -9.71 11.57 9.94
CA ARG A 89 -10.31 12.91 10.20
C ARG A 89 -9.27 14.03 10.09
N GLU A 90 -8.07 13.81 10.66
CA GLU A 90 -6.99 14.80 10.66
C GLU A 90 -6.36 15.01 9.28
N ARG A 91 -6.27 13.95 8.46
CA ARG A 91 -5.44 13.93 7.25
C ARG A 91 -6.21 13.86 5.92
N SER A 92 -7.50 13.57 5.93
CA SER A 92 -8.29 13.49 4.69
C SER A 92 -8.32 14.82 3.93
N ALA A 93 -8.42 15.96 4.63
CA ALA A 93 -8.33 17.28 4.00
C ALA A 93 -6.94 17.59 3.39
N GLN A 94 -5.90 16.88 3.82
CA GLN A 94 -4.54 16.96 3.29
C GLN A 94 -4.27 15.95 2.16
N GLY A 95 -5.31 15.26 1.70
CA GLY A 95 -5.27 14.34 0.58
C GLY A 95 -5.05 12.86 0.95
N TRP A 96 -4.87 12.52 2.22
CA TRP A 96 -4.79 11.14 2.65
C TRP A 96 -6.12 10.41 2.52
N GLN A 97 -6.05 9.17 2.10
CA GLN A 97 -7.18 8.25 2.08
C GLN A 97 -6.92 7.08 3.03
N LEU A 98 -8.00 6.48 3.51
CA LEU A 98 -7.96 5.27 4.30
C LEU A 98 -9.14 4.39 3.90
N ILE A 99 -8.92 3.07 3.79
CA ILE A 99 -9.98 2.07 3.64
C ILE A 99 -9.72 0.91 4.58
N GLY A 100 -10.74 0.48 5.29
CA GLY A 100 -10.71 -0.75 6.08
C GLY A 100 -11.22 -1.93 5.26
N LEU A 101 -10.39 -2.95 5.04
CA LEU A 101 -10.77 -4.20 4.39
C LEU A 101 -11.12 -5.25 5.45
N ALA A 102 -12.41 -5.52 5.61
CA ALA A 102 -12.91 -6.44 6.61
C ALA A 102 -12.74 -7.90 6.15
N VAL A 103 -11.90 -8.65 6.87
CA VAL A 103 -11.70 -10.10 6.70
C VAL A 103 -12.69 -10.84 7.63
N ASP A 104 -13.96 -10.67 7.33
CA ASP A 104 -15.06 -11.08 8.21
C ASP A 104 -16.35 -11.29 7.42
N ARG A 105 -17.40 -11.75 8.10
CA ARG A 105 -18.76 -11.80 7.57
C ARG A 105 -19.43 -10.43 7.67
N VAL A 106 -20.36 -10.16 6.77
CA VAL A 106 -21.07 -8.88 6.65
C VAL A 106 -21.80 -8.50 7.93
N GLU A 107 -22.57 -9.43 8.48
CA GLU A 107 -23.44 -9.14 9.63
C GLU A 107 -22.69 -8.73 10.91
N PRO A 108 -21.63 -9.43 11.35
CA PRO A 108 -20.79 -8.95 12.46
C PRO A 108 -20.19 -7.57 12.22
N VAL A 109 -19.75 -7.28 10.99
CA VAL A 109 -19.18 -5.96 10.65
C VAL A 109 -20.24 -4.86 10.75
N ARG A 110 -21.46 -5.08 10.22
CA ARG A 110 -22.58 -4.14 10.35
C ARG A 110 -22.89 -3.81 11.81
N GLN A 111 -23.04 -4.86 12.65
CA GLN A 111 -23.32 -4.68 14.08
C GLN A 111 -22.17 -3.96 14.81
N PHE A 112 -20.95 -4.25 14.42
CA PHE A 112 -19.77 -3.57 14.97
C PHE A 112 -19.77 -2.08 14.61
N LEU A 113 -19.99 -1.73 13.34
CA LEU A 113 -20.01 -0.33 12.87
C LEU A 113 -21.18 0.49 13.45
N GLN A 114 -22.28 -0.13 13.87
CA GLN A 114 -23.34 0.54 14.63
C GLN A 114 -22.85 1.01 16.02
N ARG A 115 -21.95 0.24 16.65
CA ARG A 115 -21.40 0.55 17.99
C ARG A 115 -20.17 1.43 17.92
N LEU A 116 -19.36 1.27 16.90
CA LEU A 116 -18.15 2.05 16.63
C LEU A 116 -18.18 2.56 15.16
N PRO A 117 -18.87 3.67 14.90
CA PRO A 117 -18.88 4.27 13.57
C PRO A 117 -17.49 4.73 13.15
N LEU A 118 -17.14 4.43 11.88
CA LEU A 118 -15.90 4.86 11.26
C LEU A 118 -16.20 5.87 10.16
N ASP A 119 -15.41 6.95 10.07
CA ASP A 119 -15.58 7.98 9.04
C ASP A 119 -14.93 7.59 7.71
N PHE A 120 -13.96 6.67 7.76
CA PHE A 120 -13.36 6.12 6.55
C PHE A 120 -14.18 4.95 6.00
N PRO A 121 -14.14 4.72 4.67
CA PRO A 121 -14.87 3.64 4.04
C PRO A 121 -14.40 2.25 4.50
N VAL A 122 -15.36 1.34 4.64
CA VAL A 122 -15.12 -0.08 4.93
C VAL A 122 -15.62 -0.92 3.77
N ALA A 123 -14.79 -1.86 3.31
CA ALA A 123 -15.14 -2.83 2.29
C ALA A 123 -15.01 -4.27 2.81
N MET A 124 -15.83 -5.16 2.28
CA MET A 124 -15.91 -6.56 2.66
C MET A 124 -15.04 -7.41 1.74
N THR A 125 -14.01 -8.05 2.27
CA THR A 125 -13.22 -9.02 1.53
C THR A 125 -13.58 -10.46 1.88
N GLY A 126 -14.37 -10.65 2.95
CA GLY A 126 -14.61 -11.97 3.50
C GLY A 126 -13.29 -12.66 3.87
N PHE A 127 -13.31 -13.97 3.99
CA PHE A 127 -12.10 -14.72 4.33
C PHE A 127 -11.04 -14.74 3.22
N ALA A 128 -11.42 -14.43 1.96
CA ALA A 128 -10.47 -14.27 0.86
C ALA A 128 -9.52 -13.07 1.07
N GLY A 129 -9.88 -12.12 1.94
CA GLY A 129 -9.02 -11.02 2.33
C GLY A 129 -7.70 -11.45 2.96
N ALA A 130 -7.66 -12.62 3.62
CA ALA A 130 -6.41 -13.18 4.14
C ALA A 130 -5.43 -13.52 2.99
N GLU A 131 -5.92 -14.06 1.87
CA GLU A 131 -5.09 -14.35 0.69
C GLU A 131 -4.63 -13.06 0.02
N LEU A 132 -5.53 -12.08 -0.14
CA LEU A 132 -5.16 -10.76 -0.63
C LEU A 132 -4.06 -10.12 0.24
N SER A 133 -4.16 -10.23 1.57
CA SER A 133 -3.12 -9.71 2.47
C SER A 133 -1.78 -10.41 2.27
N ARG A 134 -1.77 -11.74 2.01
CA ARG A 134 -0.54 -12.49 1.69
C ARG A 134 0.11 -11.99 0.42
N THR A 135 -0.66 -11.78 -0.65
CA THR A 135 -0.13 -11.26 -1.92
C THR A 135 0.44 -9.86 -1.74
N LEU A 136 -0.13 -9.05 -0.85
CA LEU A 136 0.35 -7.71 -0.52
C LEU A 136 1.54 -7.68 0.46
N GLY A 137 2.02 -8.84 0.90
CA GLY A 137 3.27 -8.95 1.67
C GLY A 137 3.09 -9.32 3.15
N ASN A 138 1.96 -9.94 3.52
CA ASN A 138 1.71 -10.54 4.82
C ASN A 138 1.72 -12.08 4.73
N PRO A 139 2.87 -12.75 4.66
CA PRO A 139 2.97 -14.17 4.32
C PRO A 139 2.19 -15.08 5.28
N ALA A 140 2.07 -14.70 6.54
CA ALA A 140 1.31 -15.45 7.54
C ALA A 140 -0.22 -15.22 7.42
N GLY A 141 -0.66 -14.14 6.75
CA GLY A 141 -2.06 -13.74 6.66
C GLY A 141 -2.68 -13.35 8.01
N GLY A 142 -1.84 -13.02 9.01
CA GLY A 142 -2.29 -12.58 10.34
C GLY A 142 -2.88 -11.17 10.31
N LEU A 143 -3.73 -10.85 11.29
CA LEU A 143 -4.36 -9.54 11.46
C LEU A 143 -3.90 -8.89 12.77
N PRO A 144 -3.86 -7.55 12.83
CA PRO A 144 -4.08 -6.62 11.72
C PRO A 144 -2.90 -6.58 10.76
N PHE A 145 -3.15 -6.10 9.54
CA PHE A 145 -2.13 -5.85 8.54
C PHE A 145 -2.44 -4.54 7.81
N THR A 146 -1.43 -3.71 7.60
CA THR A 146 -1.58 -2.42 6.94
C THR A 146 -0.61 -2.26 5.78
N VAL A 147 -1.11 -1.76 4.66
CA VAL A 147 -0.31 -1.36 3.49
C VAL A 147 -0.52 0.12 3.23
N VAL A 148 0.56 0.84 2.99
CA VAL A 148 0.53 2.24 2.58
C VAL A 148 0.96 2.32 1.12
N PHE A 149 0.11 2.91 0.30
CA PHE A 149 0.37 3.17 -1.11
C PHE A 149 0.64 4.65 -1.34
N ASP A 150 1.58 4.93 -2.26
CA ASP A 150 1.83 6.27 -2.77
C ASP A 150 0.77 6.69 -3.81
N ARG A 151 0.84 7.92 -4.24
CA ARG A 151 -0.03 8.55 -5.26
C ARG A 151 0.02 7.84 -6.61
N ASP A 152 1.15 7.27 -6.98
CA ASP A 152 1.31 6.48 -8.21
C ASP A 152 0.76 5.05 -8.09
N GLY A 153 0.38 4.63 -6.87
CA GLY A 153 -0.14 3.30 -6.55
C GLY A 153 0.94 2.29 -6.21
N SER A 154 2.19 2.71 -6.08
CA SER A 154 3.27 1.86 -5.56
C SER A 154 3.15 1.66 -4.05
N VAL A 155 3.68 0.55 -3.54
CA VAL A 155 3.67 0.29 -2.10
C VAL A 155 4.84 1.00 -1.44
N LEU A 156 4.54 1.94 -0.53
CA LEU A 156 5.52 2.66 0.27
C LEU A 156 5.91 1.88 1.53
N HIS A 157 4.94 1.31 2.22
CA HIS A 157 5.18 0.66 3.49
C HIS A 157 4.20 -0.48 3.76
N ARG A 158 4.63 -1.43 4.60
CA ARG A 158 3.80 -2.53 5.12
C ARG A 158 4.03 -2.66 6.61
N LYS A 159 2.95 -2.92 7.36
CA LYS A 159 3.02 -3.23 8.78
C LYS A 159 2.22 -4.47 9.09
N ILE A 160 2.86 -5.47 9.66
CA ILE A 160 2.22 -6.64 10.25
C ILE A 160 2.07 -6.36 11.75
N GLY A 161 0.87 -6.52 12.28
CA GLY A 161 0.52 -6.18 13.65
C GLY A 161 -0.06 -4.77 13.79
N GLN A 162 -0.39 -4.42 15.03
CA GLN A 162 -1.09 -3.19 15.39
C GLN A 162 -0.35 -1.93 14.98
N VAL A 163 -1.10 -0.96 14.45
CA VAL A 163 -0.62 0.38 14.10
C VAL A 163 -0.62 1.26 15.35
N HIS A 164 0.48 2.00 15.55
CA HIS A 164 0.61 2.99 16.59
C HIS A 164 0.75 4.41 16.02
N ARG A 165 0.64 5.44 16.86
CA ARG A 165 0.74 6.84 16.44
C ARG A 165 2.05 7.13 15.72
N GLU A 166 3.15 6.57 16.21
CA GLU A 166 4.49 6.74 15.66
C GLU A 166 4.61 6.23 14.21
N ASP A 167 3.91 5.13 13.90
CA ASP A 167 3.85 4.58 12.54
C ASP A 167 3.18 5.58 11.59
N LEU A 168 2.03 6.11 11.98
CA LEU A 168 1.28 7.09 11.20
C LEU A 168 2.08 8.39 10.97
N ASP A 169 2.74 8.89 12.02
CA ASP A 169 3.59 10.08 11.94
C ASP A 169 4.81 9.87 11.04
N GLN A 170 5.34 8.64 10.99
CA GLN A 170 6.41 8.27 10.07
C GLN A 170 5.91 8.20 8.63
N TRP A 171 4.76 7.57 8.37
CA TRP A 171 4.22 7.40 7.02
C TRP A 171 3.84 8.73 6.38
N VAL A 172 3.32 9.68 7.16
CA VAL A 172 3.03 11.04 6.67
C VAL A 172 4.28 11.75 6.12
N LYS A 173 5.47 11.42 6.62
CA LYS A 173 6.74 12.01 6.15
C LYS A 173 7.27 11.38 4.86
N LEU A 174 6.74 10.23 4.44
CA LEU A 174 7.18 9.49 3.26
C LEU A 174 6.49 9.94 1.96
N VAL A 175 5.43 10.78 2.05
CA VAL A 175 4.53 11.15 0.94
C VAL A 175 4.64 12.63 0.57
#